data_254bd5ae2acf54610a5b4b0a152dc1ba
#
_entry.id   254bd5ae2acf54610a5b4b0a152dc1ba
#
_cell.length_a   1.000
_cell.length_b   1.000
_cell.length_c   1.000
_cell.angle_alpha   90.00
_cell.angle_beta   90.00
_cell.angle_gamma   90.00
#
_symmetry.space_group_name_H-M   'P 1'
#
loop_
_entity.id
_entity.type
_entity.pdbx_description
1 polymer ?
#
loop_
_entity_poly.entity_id
_entity_poly.type
_entity_poly.pdbx_seq_one_letter_code
_entity_poly.pdbx_strand_id
1 'polypeptide(L)'
;PEQANALLNGSKGWAIEHFDWLFMVSGNFFVLFCLLLAVLPLGKIRLGGQSAKPEFSTLSWFAMLFAAGMGIGLMFWSVAEPVAYLNGQWYGTPLAVEAGSEAARHTAMGATMYHWGLHPWAIYAVVALSLAFFTYNKGMPLTIRSAFYPLLGERCWGWPGHIIDILAVLATIFGLATSLGLGAQ
;
A
#
# COMPACT_ATOMS: atom_id res chain seq x y z
N PRO A 1 2.19 -20.98 20.07
CA PRO A 1 1.47 -19.75 19.66
C PRO A 1 2.04 -18.50 20.35
N GLU A 2 2.27 -18.54 21.69
CA GLU A 2 2.74 -17.37 22.45
C GLU A 2 4.12 -16.89 22.04
N GLN A 3 5.08 -17.79 21.86
CA GLN A 3 6.45 -17.44 21.41
C GLN A 3 6.46 -16.82 20.03
N ALA A 4 5.67 -17.34 19.09
CA ALA A 4 5.55 -16.78 17.74
C ALA A 4 4.92 -15.39 17.78
N ASN A 5 3.90 -15.19 18.62
CA ASN A 5 3.26 -13.90 18.81
C ASN A 5 4.21 -12.87 19.43
N ALA A 6 4.97 -13.25 20.44
CA ALA A 6 5.99 -12.40 21.06
C ALA A 6 7.08 -11.99 20.06
N LEU A 7 7.56 -12.94 19.24
CA LEU A 7 8.57 -12.67 18.22
C LEU A 7 8.06 -11.74 17.12
N LEU A 8 6.85 -11.96 16.63
CA LEU A 8 6.25 -11.11 15.60
C LEU A 8 5.97 -9.70 16.11
N ASN A 9 5.42 -9.56 17.32
CA ASN A 9 5.17 -8.25 17.92
C ASN A 9 6.48 -7.52 18.26
N GLY A 10 7.50 -8.22 18.74
CA GLY A 10 8.82 -7.64 18.97
C GLY A 10 9.47 -7.14 17.68
N SER A 11 9.42 -7.95 16.61
CA SER A 11 9.95 -7.57 15.29
C SER A 11 9.20 -6.38 14.69
N LYS A 12 7.87 -6.35 14.82
CA LYS A 12 7.03 -5.23 14.41
C LYS A 12 7.39 -3.96 15.18
N GLY A 13 7.49 -4.05 16.53
CA GLY A 13 7.85 -2.91 17.37
C GLY A 13 9.21 -2.33 17.01
N TRP A 14 10.20 -3.19 16.84
CA TRP A 14 11.54 -2.79 16.42
C TRP A 14 11.52 -2.10 15.03
N ALA A 15 10.80 -2.67 14.07
CA ALA A 15 10.71 -2.09 12.73
C ALA A 15 10.04 -0.71 12.73
N ILE A 16 8.98 -0.53 13.51
CA ILE A 16 8.31 0.77 13.65
C ILE A 16 9.26 1.78 14.31
N GLU A 17 9.89 1.43 15.42
CA GLU A 17 10.78 2.33 16.16
C GLU A 17 11.96 2.84 15.32
N HIS A 18 12.50 1.98 14.42
CA HIS A 18 13.71 2.33 13.65
C HIS A 18 13.42 2.86 12.25
N PHE A 19 12.26 2.51 11.66
CA PHE A 19 11.96 2.80 10.26
C PHE A 19 10.67 3.61 10.04
N ASP A 20 10.03 4.15 11.07
CA ASP A 20 8.83 4.98 10.94
C ASP A 20 9.07 6.16 9.99
N TRP A 21 10.20 6.84 10.12
CA TRP A 21 10.63 7.93 9.26
C TRP A 21 10.72 7.49 7.78
N LEU A 22 11.23 6.27 7.52
CA LEU A 22 11.36 5.74 6.16
C LEU A 22 10.00 5.49 5.54
N PHE A 23 9.04 4.93 6.30
CA PHE A 23 7.68 4.74 5.83
C PHE A 23 7.00 6.07 5.50
N MET A 24 7.15 7.06 6.37
CA MET A 24 6.59 8.39 6.18
C MET A 24 7.19 9.11 4.96
N VAL A 25 8.50 9.10 4.83
CA VAL A 25 9.19 9.71 3.67
C VAL A 25 8.81 9.01 2.38
N SER A 26 8.78 7.68 2.37
CA SER A 26 8.41 6.90 1.19
C SER A 26 6.96 7.16 0.77
N GLY A 27 6.03 7.20 1.72
CA GLY A 27 4.62 7.50 1.46
C GLY A 27 4.44 8.89 0.84
N ASN A 28 5.05 9.92 1.43
CA ASN A 28 5.02 11.27 0.89
C ASN A 28 5.68 11.36 -0.50
N PHE A 29 6.80 10.68 -0.69
CA PHE A 29 7.47 10.62 -2.00
C PHE A 29 6.56 10.00 -3.06
N PHE A 30 5.87 8.89 -2.76
CA PHE A 30 4.96 8.27 -3.71
C PHE A 30 3.75 9.13 -4.04
N VAL A 31 3.18 9.85 -3.06
CA VAL A 31 2.11 10.83 -3.32
C VAL A 31 2.60 11.90 -4.27
N LEU A 32 3.76 12.53 -3.98
CA LEU A 32 4.34 13.56 -4.83
C LEU A 32 4.64 13.03 -6.24
N PHE A 33 5.22 11.83 -6.34
CA PHE A 33 5.52 11.18 -7.60
C PHE A 33 4.25 10.94 -8.44
N CYS A 34 3.17 10.42 -7.85
CA CYS A 34 1.90 10.21 -8.55
C CYS A 34 1.29 11.53 -9.02
N LEU A 35 1.32 12.57 -8.19
CA LEU A 35 0.84 13.90 -8.56
C LEU A 35 1.67 14.50 -9.71
N LEU A 36 2.99 14.36 -9.65
CA LEU A 36 3.88 14.81 -10.74
C LEU A 36 3.60 14.04 -12.04
N LEU A 37 3.39 12.73 -11.98
CA LEU A 37 3.01 11.96 -13.16
C LEU A 37 1.69 12.43 -13.77
N ALA A 38 0.72 12.78 -12.94
CA ALA A 38 -0.57 13.27 -13.43
C ALA A 38 -0.46 14.62 -14.18
N VAL A 39 0.48 15.48 -13.77
CA VAL A 39 0.67 16.83 -14.34
C VAL A 39 1.67 16.84 -15.49
N LEU A 40 2.72 16.00 -15.41
CA LEU A 40 3.79 15.97 -16.40
C LEU A 40 3.37 15.22 -17.68
N PRO A 41 4.05 15.50 -18.82
CA PRO A 41 3.81 14.79 -20.09
C PRO A 41 4.00 13.27 -20.00
N LEU A 42 4.74 12.79 -19.00
CA LEU A 42 4.96 11.36 -18.75
C LEU A 42 3.66 10.61 -18.48
N GLY A 43 2.67 11.25 -17.85
CA GLY A 43 1.34 10.66 -17.63
C GLY A 43 0.54 10.39 -18.90
N LYS A 44 0.98 10.87 -20.06
CA LYS A 44 0.38 10.59 -21.37
C LYS A 44 0.91 9.32 -22.03
N ILE A 45 1.91 8.66 -21.42
CA ILE A 45 2.45 7.40 -21.93
C ILE A 45 1.35 6.32 -21.83
N ARG A 46 0.97 5.75 -22.98
CA ARG A 46 0.00 4.66 -23.01
C ARG A 46 0.63 3.36 -22.56
N LEU A 47 0.02 2.69 -21.61
CA LEU A 47 0.38 1.33 -21.22
C LEU A 47 0.01 0.39 -22.37
N GLY A 48 0.96 -0.45 -22.80
CA GLY A 48 0.80 -1.32 -23.96
C GLY A 48 1.11 -0.67 -25.31
N GLY A 49 1.59 0.59 -25.32
CA GLY A 49 2.01 1.31 -26.53
C GLY A 49 0.87 2.09 -27.21
N GLN A 50 1.21 2.75 -28.33
CA GLN A 50 0.32 3.68 -29.02
C GLN A 50 -0.94 3.02 -29.63
N SER A 51 -0.84 1.74 -29.99
CA SER A 51 -1.92 0.96 -30.58
C SER A 51 -2.80 0.26 -29.55
N ALA A 52 -2.45 0.33 -28.26
CA ALA A 52 -3.19 -0.32 -27.20
C ALA A 52 -4.64 0.20 -27.13
N LYS A 53 -5.58 -0.72 -27.00
CA LYS A 53 -7.01 -0.43 -26.78
C LYS A 53 -7.41 -0.96 -25.40
N PRO A 54 -8.41 -0.32 -24.76
CA PRO A 54 -8.97 -0.86 -23.52
C PRO A 54 -9.48 -2.29 -23.72
N GLU A 55 -9.10 -3.22 -22.84
CA GLU A 55 -9.56 -4.62 -22.85
C GLU A 55 -10.94 -4.77 -22.21
N PHE A 56 -11.29 -3.86 -21.31
CA PHE A 56 -12.53 -3.88 -20.55
C PHE A 56 -13.43 -2.69 -20.89
N SER A 57 -14.73 -2.89 -20.78
CA SER A 57 -15.68 -1.79 -20.83
C SER A 57 -15.47 -0.84 -19.64
N THR A 58 -15.88 0.42 -19.77
CA THR A 58 -15.78 1.40 -18.68
C THR A 58 -16.48 0.92 -17.42
N LEU A 59 -17.65 0.29 -17.54
CA LEU A 59 -18.40 -0.26 -16.41
C LEU A 59 -17.62 -1.38 -15.71
N SER A 60 -17.07 -2.32 -16.47
CA SER A 60 -16.26 -3.41 -15.91
C SER A 60 -15.02 -2.88 -15.22
N TRP A 61 -14.37 -1.86 -15.79
CA TRP A 61 -13.21 -1.20 -15.20
C TRP A 61 -13.57 -0.53 -13.87
N PHE A 62 -14.67 0.24 -13.80
CA PHE A 62 -15.15 0.80 -12.56
C PHE A 62 -15.49 -0.26 -11.50
N ALA A 63 -16.14 -1.35 -11.90
CA ALA A 63 -16.46 -2.46 -11.00
C ALA A 63 -15.19 -3.10 -10.40
N MET A 64 -14.13 -3.29 -11.21
CA MET A 64 -12.84 -3.80 -10.73
C MET A 64 -12.15 -2.82 -9.77
N LEU A 65 -12.15 -1.51 -10.06
CA LEU A 65 -11.60 -0.50 -9.17
C LEU A 65 -12.37 -0.45 -7.84
N PHE A 66 -13.70 -0.51 -7.90
CA PHE A 66 -14.55 -0.55 -6.72
C PHE A 66 -14.25 -1.79 -5.86
N ALA A 67 -14.18 -2.96 -6.49
CA ALA A 67 -13.88 -4.22 -5.79
C ALA A 67 -12.49 -4.20 -5.14
N ALA A 68 -11.50 -3.59 -5.80
CA ALA A 68 -10.16 -3.44 -5.23
C ALA A 68 -10.12 -2.44 -4.06
N GLY A 69 -10.93 -1.37 -4.10
CA GLY A 69 -10.95 -0.30 -3.12
C GLY A 69 -11.82 -0.59 -1.89
N MET A 70 -12.95 -1.27 -2.08
CA MET A 70 -13.94 -1.55 -1.03
C MET A 70 -13.77 -2.96 -0.47
N GLY A 71 -12.56 -3.28 -0.05
CA GLY A 71 -12.27 -4.56 0.60
C GLY A 71 -12.72 -4.59 2.06
N ILE A 72 -12.69 -5.81 2.65
CA ILE A 72 -13.06 -6.06 4.04
C ILE A 72 -12.25 -5.20 5.02
N GLY A 73 -10.98 -4.94 4.71
CA GLY A 73 -10.13 -4.07 5.53
C GLY A 73 -10.70 -2.67 5.67
N LEU A 74 -11.11 -2.02 4.56
CA LEU A 74 -11.71 -0.70 4.62
C LEU A 74 -13.02 -0.70 5.40
N MET A 75 -13.89 -1.68 5.18
CA MET A 75 -15.16 -1.79 5.90
C MET A 75 -14.97 -1.95 7.41
N PHE A 76 -14.04 -2.81 7.82
CA PHE A 76 -13.73 -3.03 9.23
C PHE A 76 -13.07 -1.79 9.87
N TRP A 77 -12.02 -1.27 9.26
CA TRP A 77 -11.20 -0.21 9.84
C TRP A 77 -11.87 1.17 9.78
N SER A 78 -12.83 1.39 8.90
CA SER A 78 -13.59 2.65 8.87
C SER A 78 -14.32 2.96 10.18
N VAL A 79 -14.62 1.94 10.96
CA VAL A 79 -15.25 2.07 12.27
C VAL A 79 -14.24 1.82 13.40
N ALA A 80 -13.48 0.74 13.31
CA ALA A 80 -12.57 0.34 14.37
C ALA A 80 -11.45 1.35 14.63
N GLU A 81 -10.91 1.95 13.58
CA GLU A 81 -9.77 2.86 13.67
C GLU A 81 -10.12 4.19 14.35
N PRO A 82 -11.15 4.95 13.93
CA PRO A 82 -11.49 6.19 14.62
C PRO A 82 -11.90 5.96 16.09
N VAL A 83 -12.55 4.83 16.41
CA VAL A 83 -12.89 4.48 17.79
C VAL A 83 -11.64 4.18 18.61
N ALA A 84 -10.69 3.44 18.06
CA ALA A 84 -9.43 3.14 18.73
C ALA A 84 -8.58 4.41 18.98
N TYR A 85 -8.49 5.31 18.00
CA TYR A 85 -7.82 6.59 18.17
C TYR A 85 -8.49 7.50 19.19
N LEU A 86 -9.84 7.56 19.17
CA LEU A 86 -10.60 8.35 20.15
C LEU A 86 -10.31 7.91 21.59
N ASN A 87 -10.23 6.60 21.82
CA ASN A 87 -10.03 6.02 23.15
C ASN A 87 -8.56 5.87 23.54
N GLY A 88 -7.62 6.31 22.71
CA GLY A 88 -6.19 6.18 22.94
C GLY A 88 -5.68 4.74 22.95
N GLN A 89 -6.42 3.82 22.30
CA GLN A 89 -5.98 2.45 22.11
C GLN A 89 -4.79 2.40 21.14
N TRP A 90 -4.10 1.27 21.09
CA TRP A 90 -2.91 1.01 20.32
C TRP A 90 -1.70 1.84 20.78
N TYR A 91 -1.46 2.98 20.17
CA TYR A 91 -0.28 3.83 20.46
C TYR A 91 -0.64 5.18 21.08
N GLY A 92 -1.85 5.30 21.63
CA GLY A 92 -2.36 6.55 22.19
C GLY A 92 -3.25 7.32 21.18
N THR A 93 -3.66 8.51 21.60
CA THR A 93 -4.44 9.40 20.73
C THR A 93 -3.54 10.11 19.73
N PRO A 94 -4.00 10.37 18.48
CA PRO A 94 -3.26 11.21 17.55
C PRO A 94 -2.96 12.60 18.16
N LEU A 95 -1.75 13.09 17.96
CA LEU A 95 -1.26 14.36 18.53
C LEU A 95 -1.25 14.43 20.07
N ALA A 96 -1.29 13.28 20.75
CA ALA A 96 -1.22 13.16 22.20
C ALA A 96 -2.28 13.99 22.95
N VAL A 97 -3.48 14.15 22.39
CA VAL A 97 -4.61 14.82 23.05
C VAL A 97 -5.26 13.90 24.07
N GLU A 98 -6.04 14.44 25.01
CA GLU A 98 -6.73 13.65 26.02
C GLU A 98 -7.75 12.70 25.39
N ALA A 99 -7.71 11.41 25.75
CA ALA A 99 -8.60 10.39 25.22
C ALA A 99 -10.06 10.70 25.57
N GLY A 100 -10.96 10.45 24.63
CA GLY A 100 -12.40 10.72 24.79
C GLY A 100 -12.80 12.20 24.70
N SER A 101 -11.85 13.13 24.58
CA SER A 101 -12.13 14.56 24.45
C SER A 101 -12.69 14.92 23.08
N GLU A 102 -13.23 16.13 22.93
CA GLU A 102 -13.65 16.68 21.65
C GLU A 102 -12.47 16.82 20.68
N ALA A 103 -11.31 17.21 21.18
CA ALA A 103 -10.07 17.24 20.41
C ALA A 103 -9.65 15.85 19.90
N ALA A 104 -9.78 14.83 20.76
CA ALA A 104 -9.52 13.44 20.34
C ALA A 104 -10.47 12.98 19.26
N ARG A 105 -11.75 13.38 19.29
CA ARG A 105 -12.71 13.05 18.24
C ARG A 105 -12.32 13.62 16.89
N HIS A 106 -11.90 14.87 16.85
CA HIS A 106 -11.46 15.51 15.61
C HIS A 106 -10.14 14.91 15.09
N THR A 107 -9.17 14.73 15.97
CA THR A 107 -7.86 14.17 15.57
C THR A 107 -7.96 12.71 15.15
N ALA A 108 -8.80 11.91 15.80
CA ALA A 108 -9.06 10.51 15.45
C ALA A 108 -9.62 10.39 14.03
N MET A 109 -10.62 11.20 13.68
CA MET A 109 -11.17 11.20 12.32
C MET A 109 -10.15 11.70 11.29
N GLY A 110 -9.41 12.76 11.61
CA GLY A 110 -8.34 13.28 10.75
C GLY A 110 -7.24 12.24 10.50
N ALA A 111 -6.80 11.53 11.53
CA ALA A 111 -5.81 10.47 11.41
C ALA A 111 -6.31 9.30 10.57
N THR A 112 -7.56 8.87 10.77
CA THR A 112 -8.18 7.82 9.95
C THR A 112 -8.26 8.23 8.48
N MET A 113 -8.70 9.45 8.20
CA MET A 113 -8.73 9.97 6.82
C MET A 113 -7.34 10.09 6.19
N TYR A 114 -6.34 10.47 6.97
CA TYR A 114 -4.95 10.49 6.51
C TYR A 114 -4.44 9.09 6.18
N HIS A 115 -4.68 8.12 7.07
CA HIS A 115 -4.23 6.75 6.93
C HIS A 115 -4.86 6.04 5.70
N TRP A 116 -6.12 6.33 5.39
CA TRP A 116 -6.85 5.72 4.26
C TRP A 116 -6.95 6.63 3.02
N GLY A 117 -6.34 7.80 3.08
CA GLY A 117 -6.35 8.80 2.01
C GLY A 117 -5.29 8.54 0.93
N LEU A 118 -4.61 9.61 0.52
CA LEU A 118 -3.71 9.58 -0.64
C LEU A 118 -2.50 8.65 -0.49
N HIS A 119 -1.97 8.49 0.72
CA HIS A 119 -0.71 7.79 0.95
C HIS A 119 -0.78 6.30 0.57
N PRO A 120 -1.71 5.47 1.12
CA PRO A 120 -1.79 4.08 0.72
C PRO A 120 -2.15 3.92 -0.77
N TRP A 121 -3.01 4.76 -1.29
CA TRP A 121 -3.38 4.71 -2.70
C TRP A 121 -2.22 5.08 -3.62
N ALA A 122 -1.33 5.97 -3.21
CA ALA A 122 -0.10 6.26 -3.95
C ALA A 122 0.86 5.06 -3.96
N ILE A 123 0.96 4.32 -2.85
CA ILE A 123 1.75 3.08 -2.80
C ILE A 123 1.19 2.05 -3.78
N TYR A 124 -0.12 1.80 -3.76
CA TYR A 124 -0.77 0.92 -4.74
C TYR A 124 -0.54 1.39 -6.19
N ALA A 125 -0.71 2.69 -6.45
CA ALA A 125 -0.53 3.25 -7.78
C ALA A 125 0.90 3.08 -8.31
N VAL A 126 1.93 3.32 -7.50
CA VAL A 126 3.33 3.15 -7.90
C VAL A 126 3.63 1.70 -8.23
N VAL A 127 3.18 0.75 -7.39
CA VAL A 127 3.37 -0.68 -7.64
C VAL A 127 2.64 -1.11 -8.92
N ALA A 128 1.36 -0.74 -9.05
CA ALA A 128 0.54 -1.11 -10.21
C ALA A 128 1.09 -0.51 -11.51
N LEU A 129 1.47 0.78 -11.51
CA LEU A 129 2.07 1.44 -12.67
C LEU A 129 3.41 0.83 -13.06
N SER A 130 4.24 0.49 -12.07
CA SER A 130 5.52 -0.17 -12.32
C SER A 130 5.32 -1.53 -12.99
N LEU A 131 4.46 -2.37 -12.41
CA LEU A 131 4.13 -3.67 -13.01
C LEU A 131 3.56 -3.53 -14.42
N ALA A 132 2.59 -2.64 -14.61
CA ALA A 132 1.97 -2.43 -15.90
C ALA A 132 2.97 -1.90 -16.94
N PHE A 133 3.80 -0.91 -16.58
CA PHE A 133 4.77 -0.34 -17.50
C PHE A 133 5.84 -1.37 -17.92
N PHE A 134 6.43 -2.08 -16.99
CA PHE A 134 7.48 -3.05 -17.32
C PHE A 134 6.92 -4.27 -18.06
N THR A 135 5.70 -4.68 -17.77
CA THR A 135 5.06 -5.79 -18.47
C THR A 135 4.59 -5.38 -19.86
N TYR A 136 3.73 -4.36 -19.94
CA TYR A 136 3.06 -4.04 -21.20
C TYR A 136 3.90 -3.19 -22.17
N ASN A 137 4.78 -2.32 -21.66
CA ASN A 137 5.61 -1.47 -22.50
C ASN A 137 7.02 -2.02 -22.74
N LYS A 138 7.54 -2.86 -21.84
CA LYS A 138 8.89 -3.43 -21.93
C LYS A 138 8.90 -4.94 -22.20
N GLY A 139 7.74 -5.61 -22.20
CA GLY A 139 7.63 -7.05 -22.45
C GLY A 139 8.26 -7.93 -21.37
N MET A 140 8.42 -7.41 -20.16
CA MET A 140 9.00 -8.15 -19.04
C MET A 140 7.96 -9.00 -18.32
N PRO A 141 8.36 -10.05 -17.59
CA PRO A 141 7.44 -10.83 -16.76
C PRO A 141 6.68 -9.96 -15.75
N LEU A 142 5.43 -10.35 -15.45
CA LEU A 142 4.59 -9.67 -14.46
C LEU A 142 5.03 -10.06 -13.05
N THR A 143 6.17 -9.56 -12.63
CA THR A 143 6.77 -9.79 -11.31
C THR A 143 7.36 -8.51 -10.75
N ILE A 144 7.42 -8.40 -9.43
CA ILE A 144 7.97 -7.19 -8.76
C ILE A 144 9.43 -6.95 -9.16
N ARG A 145 10.23 -8.01 -9.36
CA ARG A 145 11.62 -7.89 -9.79
C ARG A 145 11.77 -7.11 -11.09
N SER A 146 10.82 -7.22 -12.01
CA SER A 146 10.88 -6.52 -13.30
C SER A 146 10.96 -5.00 -13.16
N ALA A 147 10.31 -4.43 -12.13
CA ALA A 147 10.38 -3.00 -11.83
C ALA A 147 11.79 -2.55 -11.39
N PHE A 148 12.62 -3.46 -10.91
CA PHE A 148 14.00 -3.19 -10.49
C PHE A 148 15.04 -3.39 -11.60
N TYR A 149 14.61 -3.83 -12.79
CA TYR A 149 15.53 -4.06 -13.91
C TYR A 149 16.39 -2.84 -14.27
N PRO A 150 15.88 -1.58 -14.27
CA PRO A 150 16.72 -0.40 -14.55
C PRO A 150 17.86 -0.19 -13.56
N LEU A 151 17.73 -0.70 -12.34
CA LEU A 151 18.74 -0.59 -11.27
C LEU A 151 19.69 -1.77 -11.25
N LEU A 152 19.19 -2.97 -11.49
CA LEU A 152 19.93 -4.23 -11.33
C LEU A 152 20.42 -4.83 -12.65
N GLY A 153 19.86 -4.39 -13.79
CA GLY A 153 20.16 -4.98 -15.09
C GLY A 153 19.87 -6.48 -15.10
N GLU A 154 20.75 -7.25 -15.76
CA GLU A 154 20.64 -8.72 -15.84
C GLU A 154 20.70 -9.44 -14.49
N ARG A 155 21.23 -8.80 -13.45
CA ARG A 155 21.25 -9.35 -12.08
C ARG A 155 19.83 -9.50 -11.50
N CYS A 156 18.86 -8.80 -12.08
CA CYS A 156 17.45 -8.91 -11.75
C CYS A 156 16.92 -10.34 -11.92
N TRP A 157 17.47 -11.11 -12.85
CA TRP A 157 17.09 -12.51 -13.11
C TRP A 157 17.82 -13.53 -12.25
N GLY A 158 18.80 -13.08 -11.48
CA GLY A 158 19.57 -13.90 -10.55
C GLY A 158 19.11 -13.74 -9.09
N TRP A 159 20.06 -13.97 -8.20
CA TRP A 159 19.81 -14.00 -6.75
C TRP A 159 19.19 -12.73 -6.16
N PRO A 160 19.58 -11.48 -6.56
CA PRO A 160 18.92 -10.29 -6.05
C PRO A 160 17.43 -10.23 -6.41
N GLY A 161 17.05 -10.62 -7.62
CA GLY A 161 15.66 -10.68 -8.03
C GLY A 161 14.86 -11.76 -7.29
N HIS A 162 15.47 -12.89 -6.96
CA HIS A 162 14.80 -13.92 -6.13
C HIS A 162 14.46 -13.39 -4.74
N ILE A 163 15.36 -12.62 -4.12
CA ILE A 163 15.08 -11.97 -2.83
C ILE A 163 13.88 -11.03 -2.96
N ILE A 164 13.83 -10.19 -3.99
CA ILE A 164 12.72 -9.25 -4.22
C ILE A 164 11.39 -10.01 -4.33
N ASP A 165 11.34 -11.07 -5.12
CA ASP A 165 10.10 -11.84 -5.29
C ASP A 165 9.70 -12.61 -4.03
N ILE A 166 10.65 -13.16 -3.27
CA ILE A 166 10.37 -13.82 -1.99
C ILE A 166 9.75 -12.82 -1.01
N LEU A 167 10.32 -11.61 -0.91
CA LEU A 167 9.76 -10.55 -0.05
C LEU A 167 8.34 -10.15 -0.50
N ALA A 168 8.11 -10.02 -1.81
CA ALA A 168 6.79 -9.72 -2.35
C ALA A 168 5.76 -10.82 -2.05
N VAL A 169 6.14 -12.09 -2.18
CA VAL A 169 5.29 -13.24 -1.85
C VAL A 169 4.97 -13.27 -0.36
N LEU A 170 5.97 -13.08 0.51
CA LEU A 170 5.76 -13.03 1.96
C LEU A 170 4.80 -11.90 2.34
N ALA A 171 5.02 -10.68 1.81
CA ALA A 171 4.13 -9.55 2.06
C ALA A 171 2.68 -9.86 1.62
N THR A 172 2.51 -10.49 0.47
CA THR A 172 1.19 -10.90 -0.04
C THR A 172 0.52 -11.93 0.87
N ILE A 173 1.25 -12.95 1.32
CA ILE A 173 0.71 -13.99 2.21
C ILE A 173 0.26 -13.39 3.55
N PHE A 174 1.07 -12.54 4.17
CA PHE A 174 0.71 -11.90 5.43
C PHE A 174 -0.49 -10.94 5.26
N GLY A 175 -0.54 -10.16 4.19
CA GLY A 175 -1.67 -9.28 3.89
C GLY A 175 -2.96 -10.07 3.65
N LEU A 176 -2.88 -11.17 2.89
CA LEU A 176 -4.02 -12.04 2.62
C LEU A 176 -4.53 -12.73 3.91
N ALA A 177 -3.61 -13.23 4.74
CA ALA A 177 -3.97 -13.86 6.01
C ALA A 177 -4.73 -12.89 6.93
N THR A 178 -4.28 -11.64 7.01
CA THR A 178 -4.97 -10.58 7.78
C THR A 178 -6.37 -10.30 7.21
N SER A 179 -6.49 -10.13 5.90
CA SER A 179 -7.78 -9.86 5.25
C SER A 179 -8.78 -11.02 5.42
N LEU A 180 -8.33 -12.27 5.28
CA LEU A 180 -9.17 -13.45 5.50
C LEU A 180 -9.56 -13.59 6.97
N GLY A 181 -8.65 -13.29 7.90
CA GLY A 181 -8.95 -13.32 9.33
C GLY A 181 -10.02 -12.31 9.74
N LEU A 182 -9.98 -11.09 9.20
CA LEU A 182 -11.01 -10.07 9.43
C LEU A 182 -12.33 -10.42 8.72
N GLY A 183 -12.26 -11.04 7.55
CA GLY A 183 -13.47 -11.43 6.79
C GLY A 183 -14.21 -12.64 7.36
N ALA A 184 -13.55 -13.41 8.23
CA ALA A 184 -14.15 -14.60 8.88
C ALA A 184 -14.80 -14.29 10.24
N GLN A 185 -14.69 -13.07 10.75
CA GLN A 185 -15.32 -12.58 11.97
C GLN A 185 -16.70 -11.99 11.68
#